data_3575f7d736629a78bf8292eae37c8814
#
_entry.id   3575f7d736629a78bf8292eae37c8814
#
_cell.length_a   1.000
_cell.length_b   1.000
_cell.length_c   1.000
_cell.angle_alpha   90.00
_cell.angle_beta   90.00
_cell.angle_gamma   90.00
#
_symmetry.space_group_name_H-M   'P 1'
#
loop_
_entity.id
_entity.type
_entity.pdbx_description
1 polymer ?
#
loop_
_entity_poly.entity_id
_entity_poly.type
_entity_poly.pdbx_seq_one_letter_code
_entity_poly.pdbx_strand_id
1 'polypeptide(L)'
;NILGIELTGDYLIVGEKNGEINVMKTTGKLLGTVENNSLLLLDTKTDSVSAVTTVKNGKQDERLTEVSATAMVDWNGTQRLCVKESTGRVLVLDDNWTVLHTAQNNCVEVQDRNGTVTERILGVDAGSGYQSFAEVSGVEGVALNSASQLCIADSDNRLIVLDGDKNVARVTVNPNSEVLDANFLFTPLKVSVDYAGRVYCIAQNMFEGIMVFETNGDFTGFFGTISVEITAWEKFWRKLATKEERSKQQLFIPTEFTGIDIDDEGFVYASNKDTAGTQAVRRLNPKGEDVIRMGQTKNLGGDMQISGTSQYAGPSTIVDVVYREKGIYSLLDSKRGRIITYDHEGNLLYIFGGLGTQAGTMEAPVAIECAGDKMLALDSKQGVIAVFGETEYGRLINEAVGLRYDGDETQAVALWQEVLRMDENNELANTGIGKAYLSAGDNEKAMEYLKRGMNRDYYSVAFKRYRNDVLKSNINYILTGIIAVIVAIVVVVKVIRPRRNQKNGRRA
;
A
#
# COMPACT_ATOMS: atom_id res chain seq x y z
N ASN A 1 -2.68 24.88 5.12
CA ASN A 1 -1.70 23.88 5.53
C ASN A 1 -2.32 23.03 6.64
N ILE A 2 -2.42 21.74 6.41
CA ILE A 2 -3.00 20.77 7.34
C ILE A 2 -1.92 20.35 8.33
N LEU A 3 -2.27 20.32 9.63
CA LEU A 3 -1.40 19.91 10.72
C LEU A 3 -1.66 18.47 11.16
N GLY A 4 -2.90 18.00 11.01
CA GLY A 4 -3.27 16.66 11.39
C GLY A 4 -4.61 16.26 10.81
N ILE A 5 -4.78 14.95 10.64
CA ILE A 5 -6.00 14.33 10.13
C ILE A 5 -6.29 13.12 10.98
N GLU A 6 -7.55 12.96 11.37
CA GLU A 6 -8.04 11.76 12.02
C GLU A 6 -9.34 11.30 11.38
N LEU A 7 -9.44 10.00 11.16
CA LEU A 7 -10.64 9.35 10.66
C LEU A 7 -11.29 8.56 11.79
N THR A 8 -12.55 8.87 12.07
CA THR A 8 -13.33 8.15 13.08
C THR A 8 -14.67 7.72 12.47
N GLY A 9 -14.76 6.46 12.07
CA GLY A 9 -15.92 5.95 11.34
C GLY A 9 -16.17 6.70 10.03
N ASP A 10 -17.36 7.31 9.90
CA ASP A 10 -17.73 8.08 8.71
C ASP A 10 -17.30 9.56 8.76
N TYR A 11 -16.43 9.94 9.69
CA TYR A 11 -16.08 11.33 9.94
C TYR A 11 -14.59 11.56 9.83
N LEU A 12 -14.24 12.67 9.21
CA LEU A 12 -12.89 13.14 8.99
C LEU A 12 -12.68 14.45 9.74
N ILE A 13 -11.67 14.49 10.58
CA ILE A 13 -11.28 15.67 11.36
C ILE A 13 -9.95 16.18 10.82
N VAL A 14 -9.92 17.45 10.44
CA VAL A 14 -8.76 18.09 9.80
C VAL A 14 -8.36 19.33 10.58
N GLY A 15 -7.17 19.34 11.14
CA GLY A 15 -6.56 20.51 11.75
C GLY A 15 -5.72 21.29 10.74
N GLU A 16 -5.94 22.59 10.64
CA GLU A 16 -5.21 23.50 9.73
C GLU A 16 -4.25 24.44 10.44
N LYS A 17 -3.17 24.83 9.76
CA LYS A 17 -2.20 25.82 10.29
C LYS A 17 -2.77 27.22 10.50
N ASN A 18 -3.91 27.53 9.91
CA ASN A 18 -4.61 28.81 10.14
C ASN A 18 -5.36 28.84 11.48
N GLY A 19 -5.33 27.73 12.22
CA GLY A 19 -5.98 27.60 13.51
C GLY A 19 -7.42 27.14 13.43
N GLU A 20 -7.82 26.52 12.35
CA GLU A 20 -9.15 25.94 12.17
C GLU A 20 -9.09 24.41 12.24
N ILE A 21 -10.13 23.82 12.82
CA ILE A 21 -10.38 22.39 12.80
C ILE A 21 -11.68 22.16 12.04
N ASN A 22 -11.59 21.47 10.94
CA ASN A 22 -12.73 21.12 10.09
C ASN A 22 -13.20 19.70 10.37
N VAL A 23 -14.51 19.51 10.51
CA VAL A 23 -15.12 18.19 10.59
C VAL A 23 -16.00 17.98 9.38
N MET A 24 -15.77 16.90 8.69
CA MET A 24 -16.56 16.52 7.54
C MET A 24 -16.92 15.04 7.56
N LYS A 25 -17.95 14.67 6.87
CA LYS A 25 -18.21 13.26 6.56
C LYS A 25 -17.26 12.77 5.49
N THR A 26 -17.00 11.46 5.47
CA THR A 26 -16.29 10.80 4.36
C THR A 26 -16.98 10.98 3.01
N THR A 27 -18.25 11.39 3.02
CA THR A 27 -18.99 11.83 1.82
C THR A 27 -18.56 13.22 1.31
N GLY A 28 -17.63 13.91 1.99
CA GLY A 28 -17.19 15.26 1.66
C GLY A 28 -18.09 16.37 2.20
N LYS A 29 -19.14 16.06 2.97
CA LYS A 29 -20.01 17.07 3.58
C LYS A 29 -19.32 17.67 4.80
N LEU A 30 -18.98 18.96 4.75
CA LEU A 30 -18.53 19.72 5.91
C LEU A 30 -19.68 19.80 6.93
N LEU A 31 -19.42 19.40 8.17
CA LEU A 31 -20.36 19.44 9.27
C LEU A 31 -20.15 20.67 10.15
N GLY A 32 -18.93 21.12 10.30
CA GLY A 32 -18.59 22.32 11.03
C GLY A 32 -17.10 22.62 11.00
N THR A 33 -16.78 23.88 11.31
CA THR A 33 -15.42 24.38 11.47
C THR A 33 -15.33 25.02 12.85
N VAL A 34 -14.27 24.72 13.60
CA VAL A 34 -14.00 25.32 14.90
C VAL A 34 -12.58 25.85 14.92
N GLU A 35 -12.33 26.84 15.78
CA GLU A 35 -10.98 27.34 15.96
C GLU A 35 -10.09 26.34 16.71
N ASN A 36 -8.79 26.40 16.51
CA ASN A 36 -7.79 25.47 17.10
C ASN A 36 -7.67 25.54 18.63
N ASN A 37 -8.26 26.54 19.25
CA ASN A 37 -8.42 26.63 20.70
C ASN A 37 -9.71 25.97 21.20
N SER A 38 -10.32 25.11 20.39
CA SER A 38 -11.57 24.43 20.67
C SER A 38 -11.40 22.93 20.50
N LEU A 39 -11.97 22.17 21.40
CA LEU A 39 -12.24 20.76 21.18
C LEU A 39 -13.54 20.58 20.45
N LEU A 40 -13.49 19.76 19.47
CA LEU A 40 -14.60 19.51 18.60
C LEU A 40 -15.38 18.31 19.09
N LEU A 41 -16.67 18.51 19.29
CA LEU A 41 -17.64 17.47 19.60
C LEU A 41 -18.41 17.11 18.35
N LEU A 42 -18.34 15.84 17.97
CA LEU A 42 -19.12 15.28 16.91
C LEU A 42 -20.22 14.38 17.50
N ASP A 43 -21.48 14.77 17.37
CA ASP A 43 -22.59 13.87 17.62
C ASP A 43 -22.91 13.06 16.35
N THR A 44 -22.50 11.81 16.35
CA THR A 44 -22.69 10.89 15.22
C THR A 44 -24.14 10.52 14.95
N LYS A 45 -25.05 10.75 15.92
CA LYS A 45 -26.48 10.47 15.74
C LYS A 45 -27.20 11.60 15.03
N THR A 46 -26.77 12.83 15.28
CA THR A 46 -27.40 14.03 14.72
C THR A 46 -26.57 14.70 13.64
N ASP A 47 -25.38 14.18 13.36
CA ASP A 47 -24.39 14.81 12.46
C ASP A 47 -24.11 16.26 12.85
N SER A 48 -24.10 16.57 14.14
CA SER A 48 -23.86 17.93 14.63
C SER A 48 -22.48 18.05 15.26
N VAL A 49 -21.89 19.21 15.01
CA VAL A 49 -20.57 19.59 15.54
C VAL A 49 -20.77 20.71 16.54
N SER A 50 -20.20 20.56 17.71
CA SER A 50 -20.12 21.61 18.72
C SER A 50 -18.66 21.80 19.17
N ALA A 51 -18.35 22.98 19.66
CA ALA A 51 -17.00 23.33 20.10
C ALA A 51 -16.94 23.40 21.61
N VAL A 52 -15.89 22.79 22.19
CA VAL A 52 -15.55 22.97 23.60
C VAL A 52 -14.26 23.78 23.67
N THR A 53 -14.37 25.00 24.17
CA THR A 53 -13.22 25.91 24.32
C THR A 53 -12.61 25.85 25.71
N THR A 54 -13.31 25.20 26.65
CA THR A 54 -12.88 25.05 28.03
C THR A 54 -13.00 23.62 28.49
N VAL A 55 -12.03 23.15 29.23
CA VAL A 55 -11.98 21.81 29.82
C VAL A 55 -11.98 21.94 31.34
N LYS A 56 -12.51 20.94 32.04
CA LYS A 56 -12.50 20.92 33.49
C LYS A 56 -11.19 20.31 33.99
N ASN A 57 -10.36 21.09 34.61
CA ASN A 57 -9.15 20.62 35.25
C ASN A 57 -9.35 20.67 36.80
N GLY A 58 -9.67 19.54 37.38
CA GLY A 58 -10.07 19.47 38.79
C GLY A 58 -11.36 20.26 39.08
N LYS A 59 -11.25 21.33 39.83
CA LYS A 59 -12.39 22.22 40.18
C LYS A 59 -12.46 23.51 39.34
N GLN A 60 -11.55 23.68 38.40
CA GLN A 60 -11.45 24.94 37.61
C GLN A 60 -11.75 24.60 36.13
N ASP A 61 -12.43 25.54 35.48
CA ASP A 61 -12.57 25.56 34.04
C ASP A 61 -11.31 26.21 33.44
N GLU A 62 -10.64 25.50 32.57
CA GLU A 62 -9.41 25.92 31.91
C GLU A 62 -9.66 26.06 30.41
N ARG A 63 -9.25 27.20 29.86
CA ARG A 63 -9.38 27.46 28.44
C ARG A 63 -8.27 26.73 27.69
N LEU A 64 -8.63 26.02 26.61
CA LEU A 64 -7.66 25.47 25.70
C LEU A 64 -6.88 26.59 25.00
N THR A 65 -5.60 26.38 24.84
CA THR A 65 -4.77 27.15 23.93
C THR A 65 -4.88 26.58 22.51
N GLU A 66 -4.07 27.03 21.61
CA GLU A 66 -4.07 26.55 20.23
C GLU A 66 -3.85 25.03 20.19
N VAL A 67 -4.82 24.28 19.66
CA VAL A 67 -4.73 22.83 19.50
C VAL A 67 -3.90 22.52 18.28
N SER A 68 -2.78 21.86 18.47
CA SER A 68 -1.85 21.50 17.39
C SER A 68 -2.04 20.08 16.86
N ALA A 69 -2.59 19.18 17.68
CA ALA A 69 -2.92 17.82 17.28
C ALA A 69 -3.98 17.21 18.20
N THR A 70 -4.74 16.24 17.68
CA THR A 70 -5.67 15.42 18.44
C THR A 70 -5.47 13.95 18.06
N ALA A 71 -5.66 13.04 19.02
CA ALA A 71 -5.62 11.61 18.79
C ALA A 71 -6.60 10.91 19.74
N MET A 72 -7.20 9.81 19.28
CA MET A 72 -7.92 8.90 20.17
C MET A 72 -6.92 7.92 20.76
N VAL A 73 -6.91 7.78 22.06
CA VAL A 73 -6.05 6.84 22.77
C VAL A 73 -6.91 5.87 23.56
N ASP A 74 -6.53 4.61 23.58
CA ASP A 74 -7.13 3.67 24.51
C ASP A 74 -6.59 3.94 25.92
N TRP A 75 -7.45 4.39 26.78
CA TRP A 75 -7.14 4.76 28.15
C TRP A 75 -7.85 3.79 29.10
N ASN A 76 -7.11 2.82 29.63
CA ASN A 76 -7.65 1.78 30.50
C ASN A 76 -8.87 1.04 29.90
N GLY A 77 -8.77 0.62 28.64
CA GLY A 77 -9.85 -0.07 27.92
C GLY A 77 -10.99 0.84 27.47
N THR A 78 -10.79 2.17 27.49
CA THR A 78 -11.80 3.13 27.03
C THR A 78 -11.15 4.13 26.10
N GLN A 79 -11.72 4.33 24.92
CA GLN A 79 -11.26 5.33 23.99
C GLN A 79 -11.42 6.74 24.58
N ARG A 80 -10.34 7.50 24.62
CA ARG A 80 -10.29 8.86 25.15
C ARG A 80 -9.64 9.81 24.15
N LEU A 81 -10.08 11.05 24.16
CA LEU A 81 -9.48 12.08 23.32
C LEU A 81 -8.20 12.62 23.97
N CYS A 82 -7.10 12.54 23.25
CA CYS A 82 -5.84 13.19 23.59
C CYS A 82 -5.71 14.47 22.75
N VAL A 83 -5.38 15.57 23.38
CA VAL A 83 -5.25 16.89 22.74
C VAL A 83 -3.87 17.45 23.03
N LYS A 84 -3.13 17.79 21.97
CA LYS A 84 -1.85 18.49 22.07
C LYS A 84 -2.06 19.97 21.75
N GLU A 85 -1.62 20.83 22.63
CA GLU A 85 -1.59 22.28 22.43
C GLU A 85 -0.26 22.74 21.83
N SER A 86 -0.28 23.88 21.14
CA SER A 86 0.94 24.50 20.57
C SER A 86 1.99 24.87 21.62
N THR A 87 1.58 24.98 22.87
CA THR A 87 2.46 25.19 24.04
C THR A 87 3.25 23.95 24.44
N GLY A 88 3.01 22.80 23.76
CA GLY A 88 3.57 21.51 24.13
C GLY A 88 2.80 20.77 25.21
N ARG A 89 1.75 21.36 25.74
CA ARG A 89 0.89 20.68 26.71
C ARG A 89 0.02 19.63 26.02
N VAL A 90 -0.09 18.45 26.61
CA VAL A 90 -0.94 17.35 26.16
C VAL A 90 -1.98 17.06 27.23
N LEU A 91 -3.23 16.95 26.84
CA LEU A 91 -4.37 16.67 27.70
C LEU A 91 -5.04 15.39 27.27
N VAL A 92 -5.41 14.51 28.21
CA VAL A 92 -6.33 13.40 28.01
C VAL A 92 -7.65 13.73 28.66
N LEU A 93 -8.74 13.61 27.91
CA LEU A 93 -10.05 14.07 28.34
C LEU A 93 -11.02 12.89 28.44
N ASP A 94 -11.90 12.95 29.44
CA ASP A 94 -13.06 12.06 29.52
C ASP A 94 -14.23 12.58 28.66
N ASP A 95 -15.32 11.80 28.65
CA ASP A 95 -16.52 12.10 27.85
C ASP A 95 -17.27 13.38 28.37
N ASN A 96 -16.91 13.88 29.54
CA ASN A 96 -17.45 15.11 30.14
C ASN A 96 -16.50 16.30 30.03
N TRP A 97 -15.44 16.16 29.20
CA TRP A 97 -14.38 17.17 29.02
C TRP A 97 -13.60 17.47 30.31
N THR A 98 -13.57 16.51 31.21
CA THR A 98 -12.70 16.59 32.36
C THR A 98 -11.32 16.13 31.96
N VAL A 99 -10.33 16.90 32.32
CA VAL A 99 -8.94 16.51 32.15
C VAL A 99 -8.65 15.35 33.09
N LEU A 100 -8.53 14.18 32.50
CA LEU A 100 -8.05 13.00 33.22
C LEU A 100 -6.56 13.11 33.46
N HIS A 101 -5.89 13.91 32.62
CA HIS A 101 -4.46 13.89 32.55
C HIS A 101 -3.91 15.10 31.85
N THR A 102 -2.86 15.68 32.41
CA THR A 102 -2.11 16.78 31.83
C THR A 102 -0.63 16.43 31.84
N ALA A 103 0.03 16.62 30.70
CA ALA A 103 1.47 16.57 30.64
C ALA A 103 2.02 17.98 30.44
N GLN A 104 3.09 18.29 31.08
CA GLN A 104 3.93 19.42 30.73
C GLN A 104 5.04 18.93 29.80
N ASN A 105 5.44 19.79 28.90
CA ASN A 105 6.57 19.53 28.02
C ASN A 105 6.38 18.27 27.15
N ASN A 106 5.19 18.14 26.56
CA ASN A 106 4.82 17.00 25.73
C ASN A 106 4.81 15.62 26.45
N CYS A 107 4.85 15.64 27.77
CA CYS A 107 4.64 14.44 28.59
C CYS A 107 3.21 14.35 29.10
N VAL A 108 2.64 13.15 29.14
CA VAL A 108 1.31 12.90 29.69
C VAL A 108 1.44 12.17 31.01
N GLU A 109 0.92 12.75 32.10
CA GLU A 109 0.88 12.13 33.43
C GLU A 109 -0.53 11.64 33.72
N VAL A 110 -0.69 10.35 34.02
CA VAL A 110 -1.95 9.78 34.50
C VAL A 110 -2.04 9.95 36.01
N GLN A 111 -3.12 10.55 36.44
CA GLN A 111 -3.41 10.65 37.88
C GLN A 111 -4.55 9.69 38.23
N ASP A 112 -4.41 9.01 39.34
CA ASP A 112 -5.51 8.25 39.93
C ASP A 112 -6.61 9.19 40.47
N ARG A 113 -7.69 8.58 41.00
CA ARG A 113 -8.80 9.35 41.59
C ARG A 113 -8.39 10.26 42.75
N ASN A 114 -7.23 10.03 43.33
CA ASN A 114 -6.68 10.80 44.45
C ASN A 114 -5.69 11.88 44.00
N GLY A 115 -5.46 12.01 42.70
CA GLY A 115 -4.50 12.96 42.13
C GLY A 115 -3.05 12.49 42.18
N THR A 116 -2.83 11.19 42.46
CA THR A 116 -1.48 10.61 42.44
C THR A 116 -1.13 10.24 41.00
N VAL A 117 0.04 10.67 40.51
CA VAL A 117 0.55 10.26 39.21
C VAL A 117 0.84 8.76 39.23
N THR A 118 0.04 8.00 38.51
CA THR A 118 0.15 6.55 38.43
C THR A 118 0.88 6.10 37.19
N GLU A 119 0.89 6.93 36.14
CA GLU A 119 1.45 6.57 34.85
C GLU A 119 1.90 7.82 34.09
N ARG A 120 2.91 7.68 33.24
CA ARG A 120 3.34 8.71 32.29
C ARG A 120 3.36 8.13 30.89
N ILE A 121 2.69 8.82 29.98
CA ILE A 121 2.66 8.50 28.57
C ILE A 121 3.42 9.59 27.83
N LEU A 122 4.33 9.29 26.96
CA LEU A 122 5.15 10.28 26.25
C LEU A 122 6.04 11.13 27.17
N GLY A 123 6.63 10.53 28.18
CA GLY A 123 7.58 11.22 29.01
C GLY A 123 7.81 10.44 30.28
N VAL A 124 9.05 10.33 30.67
CA VAL A 124 9.43 9.45 31.76
C VAL A 124 10.42 10.19 32.64
N ASP A 125 10.16 10.16 33.92
CA ASP A 125 11.06 10.70 34.93
C ASP A 125 12.14 9.67 35.28
N ALA A 126 13.39 10.03 35.10
CA ALA A 126 14.52 9.16 35.42
C ALA A 126 14.56 8.74 36.90
N GLY A 127 13.86 9.46 37.78
CA GLY A 127 13.80 9.16 39.21
C GLY A 127 12.82 8.06 39.61
N SER A 128 11.88 7.68 38.73
CA SER A 128 10.80 6.72 39.03
C SER A 128 11.00 5.32 38.48
N GLY A 129 12.17 5.02 37.93
CA GLY A 129 12.47 3.73 37.29
C GLY A 129 12.03 3.65 35.83
N TYR A 130 11.40 4.66 35.29
CA TYR A 130 11.08 4.80 33.87
C TYR A 130 12.26 5.42 33.12
N GLN A 131 12.32 5.21 31.81
CA GLN A 131 13.31 5.91 30.96
C GLN A 131 12.86 7.35 30.76
N SER A 132 13.71 8.30 31.14
CA SER A 132 13.49 9.68 30.80
C SER A 132 13.77 9.91 29.32
N PHE A 133 12.87 10.58 28.64
CA PHE A 133 13.14 11.10 27.31
C PHE A 133 12.71 12.57 27.24
N ALA A 134 13.33 13.29 26.34
CA ALA A 134 12.95 14.67 26.11
C ALA A 134 11.56 14.75 25.50
N GLU A 135 11.00 15.91 25.54
CA GLU A 135 9.68 16.27 25.04
C GLU A 135 9.45 15.80 23.61
N VAL A 136 8.20 15.42 23.26
CA VAL A 136 7.81 15.18 21.88
C VAL A 136 7.76 16.52 21.15
N SER A 137 8.63 16.70 20.17
CA SER A 137 8.77 17.99 19.47
C SER A 137 7.77 18.16 18.35
N GLY A 138 7.46 17.09 17.64
CA GLY A 138 6.46 17.04 16.58
C GLY A 138 6.24 15.63 16.11
N VAL A 139 5.05 15.33 15.64
CA VAL A 139 4.71 14.00 15.14
C VAL A 139 4.82 14.02 13.62
N GLU A 140 5.76 13.24 13.06
CA GLU A 140 5.94 13.07 11.62
C GLU A 140 5.16 11.85 11.09
N GLY A 141 5.02 10.82 11.92
CA GLY A 141 4.24 9.63 11.60
C GLY A 141 3.78 8.91 12.85
N VAL A 142 2.64 8.25 12.77
CA VAL A 142 2.03 7.47 13.84
C VAL A 142 1.50 6.16 13.29
N ALA A 143 1.67 5.09 14.05
CA ALA A 143 1.03 3.81 13.77
C ALA A 143 0.51 3.18 15.06
N LEU A 144 -0.68 2.59 15.00
CA LEU A 144 -1.30 1.86 16.08
C LEU A 144 -1.56 0.42 15.62
N ASN A 145 -1.14 -0.55 16.40
CA ASN A 145 -1.44 -1.94 16.09
C ASN A 145 -2.69 -2.47 16.83
N SER A 146 -3.11 -3.67 16.49
CA SER A 146 -4.26 -4.35 17.08
C SER A 146 -4.10 -4.64 18.59
N ALA A 147 -2.86 -4.59 19.11
CA ALA A 147 -2.56 -4.73 20.54
C ALA A 147 -2.52 -3.39 21.29
N SER A 148 -3.00 -2.32 20.67
CA SER A 148 -2.99 -0.95 21.21
C SER A 148 -1.59 -0.41 21.52
N GLN A 149 -0.56 -0.90 20.82
CA GLN A 149 0.78 -0.33 20.90
C GLN A 149 0.89 0.82 19.90
N LEU A 150 1.28 1.99 20.41
CA LEU A 150 1.41 3.21 19.62
C LEU A 150 2.88 3.49 19.32
N CYS A 151 3.20 3.66 18.05
CA CYS A 151 4.51 4.09 17.60
C CYS A 151 4.44 5.49 17.03
N ILE A 152 5.39 6.34 17.40
CA ILE A 152 5.46 7.75 17.00
C ILE A 152 6.83 8.01 16.39
N ALA A 153 6.85 8.49 15.15
CA ALA A 153 8.03 9.10 14.55
C ALA A 153 8.02 10.59 14.93
N ASP A 154 9.05 11.03 15.65
CA ASP A 154 9.13 12.37 16.21
C ASP A 154 10.10 13.25 15.41
N SER A 155 9.74 14.53 15.22
CA SER A 155 10.55 15.49 14.44
C SER A 155 11.93 15.77 15.03
N ASP A 156 12.18 15.43 16.30
CA ASP A 156 13.52 15.47 16.91
C ASP A 156 14.32 14.19 16.65
N ASN A 157 14.03 13.50 15.55
CA ASN A 157 14.75 12.31 15.13
C ASN A 157 14.65 11.15 16.12
N ARG A 158 13.47 10.93 16.67
CA ARG A 158 13.20 9.86 17.64
C ARG A 158 12.08 8.94 17.19
N LEU A 159 12.18 7.68 17.56
CA LEU A 159 11.09 6.73 17.50
C LEU A 159 10.67 6.39 18.92
N ILE A 160 9.41 6.65 19.24
CA ILE A 160 8.83 6.40 20.55
C ILE A 160 7.84 5.27 20.43
N VAL A 161 8.01 4.21 21.21
CA VAL A 161 7.12 3.06 21.25
C VAL A 161 6.44 3.01 22.62
N LEU A 162 5.12 2.97 22.61
CA LEU A 162 4.29 2.77 23.80
C LEU A 162 3.74 1.34 23.77
N ASP A 163 3.69 0.68 24.92
CA ASP A 163 3.04 -0.62 25.08
C ASP A 163 1.51 -0.50 25.16
N GLY A 164 0.80 -1.64 25.24
CA GLY A 164 -0.65 -1.67 25.34
C GLY A 164 -1.20 -1.01 26.61
N ASP A 165 -0.39 -0.93 27.66
CA ASP A 165 -0.73 -0.28 28.93
C ASP A 165 -0.32 1.21 28.93
N LYS A 166 0.13 1.72 27.77
CA LYS A 166 0.54 3.12 27.53
C LYS A 166 1.80 3.53 28.26
N ASN A 167 2.56 2.57 28.76
CA ASN A 167 3.89 2.87 29.26
C ASN A 167 4.84 3.04 28.07
N VAL A 168 5.82 3.90 28.25
CA VAL A 168 6.90 3.99 27.27
C VAL A 168 7.70 2.71 27.30
N ALA A 169 7.56 1.92 26.26
CA ALA A 169 8.36 0.72 26.10
C ALA A 169 9.80 1.11 25.75
N ARG A 170 9.95 2.08 24.84
CA ARG A 170 11.28 2.59 24.46
C ARG A 170 11.24 3.90 23.71
N VAL A 171 12.32 4.67 23.85
CA VAL A 171 12.69 5.79 22.97
C VAL A 171 13.98 5.45 22.25
N THR A 172 13.96 5.43 20.93
CA THR A 172 15.14 5.26 20.10
C THR A 172 15.50 6.61 19.49
N VAL A 173 16.66 7.14 19.84
CA VAL A 173 17.19 8.41 19.30
C VAL A 173 18.12 8.14 18.15
N ASN A 174 19.03 7.20 18.31
CA ASN A 174 19.94 6.76 17.28
C ASN A 174 20.19 5.27 17.53
N PRO A 175 19.58 4.37 16.76
CA PRO A 175 19.71 2.96 17.01
C PRO A 175 21.20 2.57 16.94
N ASN A 176 21.68 1.98 18.01
CA ASN A 176 23.07 1.52 18.09
C ASN A 176 23.19 0.14 17.44
N SER A 177 23.79 0.08 16.26
CA SER A 177 24.02 -1.17 15.55
C SER A 177 25.28 -1.08 14.69
N GLU A 178 26.02 -2.18 14.63
CA GLU A 178 27.20 -2.29 13.76
C GLU A 178 26.90 -2.21 12.26
N VAL A 179 25.65 -2.39 11.86
CA VAL A 179 25.22 -2.30 10.46
C VAL A 179 24.85 -0.88 10.03
N LEU A 180 24.77 0.06 10.96
CA LEU A 180 24.55 1.48 10.68
C LEU A 180 25.89 2.22 10.56
N ASP A 181 25.93 3.22 9.67
CA ASP A 181 27.10 4.11 9.58
C ASP A 181 27.31 4.83 10.91
N ALA A 182 28.56 5.01 11.32
CA ALA A 182 28.89 5.69 12.57
C ALA A 182 28.39 7.15 12.64
N ASN A 183 28.15 7.77 11.49
CA ASN A 183 27.59 9.12 11.37
C ASN A 183 26.12 9.12 10.98
N PHE A 184 25.44 7.97 11.03
CA PHE A 184 24.04 7.88 10.70
C PHE A 184 23.19 8.75 11.63
N LEU A 185 22.41 9.64 11.05
CA LEU A 185 21.40 10.43 11.76
C LEU A 185 20.04 9.80 11.53
N PHE A 186 19.45 9.27 12.58
CA PHE A 186 18.12 8.67 12.53
C PHE A 186 17.06 9.74 12.40
N THR A 187 16.40 9.81 11.25
CA THR A 187 15.30 10.75 10.97
C THR A 187 14.09 9.95 10.49
N PRO A 188 13.24 9.47 11.41
CA PRO A 188 12.06 8.70 11.06
C PRO A 188 11.02 9.58 10.38
N LEU A 189 10.42 9.08 9.28
CA LEU A 189 9.42 9.80 8.48
C LEU A 189 8.06 9.12 8.51
N LYS A 190 8.01 7.80 8.33
CA LYS A 190 6.79 7.02 8.33
C LYS A 190 6.99 5.72 9.11
N VAL A 191 5.93 5.30 9.77
CA VAL A 191 5.91 4.07 10.55
C VAL A 191 4.68 3.25 10.21
N SER A 192 4.80 1.93 10.30
CA SER A 192 3.70 0.98 10.29
C SER A 192 4.00 -0.12 11.30
N VAL A 193 2.98 -0.80 11.82
CA VAL A 193 3.12 -1.79 12.87
C VAL A 193 2.39 -3.07 12.49
N ASP A 194 3.08 -4.20 12.56
CA ASP A 194 2.46 -5.49 12.26
C ASP A 194 1.71 -6.09 13.47
N TYR A 195 1.01 -7.19 13.23
CA TYR A 195 0.26 -7.90 14.29
C TYR A 195 1.11 -8.41 15.44
N ALA A 196 2.42 -8.61 15.22
CA ALA A 196 3.34 -9.01 16.28
C ALA A 196 3.82 -7.81 17.11
N GLY A 197 3.45 -6.58 16.72
CA GLY A 197 3.89 -5.35 17.36
C GLY A 197 5.27 -4.87 16.91
N ARG A 198 5.84 -5.46 15.87
CA ARG A 198 7.10 -4.98 15.27
C ARG A 198 6.82 -3.69 14.50
N VAL A 199 7.71 -2.74 14.65
CA VAL A 199 7.62 -1.44 14.00
C VAL A 199 8.49 -1.43 12.76
N TYR A 200 7.90 -1.06 11.65
CA TYR A 200 8.57 -0.81 10.38
C TYR A 200 8.67 0.69 10.18
N CYS A 201 9.87 1.21 10.07
CA CYS A 201 10.14 2.64 9.99
C CYS A 201 10.87 3.01 8.71
N ILE A 202 10.32 3.93 7.96
CA ILE A 202 11.01 4.60 6.86
C ILE A 202 11.74 5.80 7.46
N ALA A 203 13.05 5.84 7.30
CA ALA A 203 13.89 6.94 7.74
C ALA A 203 14.52 7.68 6.54
N GLN A 204 14.77 8.96 6.71
CA GLN A 204 15.39 9.81 5.69
C GLN A 204 16.83 9.36 5.41
N ASN A 205 17.24 9.40 4.15
CA ASN A 205 18.56 8.96 3.67
C ASN A 205 18.91 7.49 4.00
N MET A 206 17.88 6.67 4.23
CA MET A 206 18.05 5.24 4.47
C MET A 206 17.87 4.48 3.15
N PHE A 207 18.93 3.92 2.64
CA PHE A 207 18.95 3.21 1.36
C PHE A 207 19.08 1.69 1.52
N GLU A 208 19.41 1.23 2.71
CA GLU A 208 19.58 -0.18 3.04
C GLU A 208 18.24 -0.93 3.10
N GLY A 209 17.16 -0.22 3.40
CA GLY A 209 15.82 -0.80 3.49
C GLY A 209 14.96 -0.10 4.53
N ILE A 210 13.85 -0.73 4.87
CA ILE A 210 12.96 -0.31 5.95
C ILE A 210 13.56 -0.77 7.27
N MET A 211 13.71 0.12 8.22
CA MET A 211 14.22 -0.20 9.55
C MET A 211 13.17 -0.98 10.35
N VAL A 212 13.56 -2.08 10.97
CA VAL A 212 12.66 -2.91 11.78
C VAL A 212 13.06 -2.85 13.25
N PHE A 213 12.08 -2.63 14.08
CA PHE A 213 12.22 -2.59 15.52
C PHE A 213 11.28 -3.62 16.15
N GLU A 214 11.76 -4.34 17.15
CA GLU A 214 10.92 -5.23 17.96
C GLU A 214 9.97 -4.44 18.86
N THR A 215 9.03 -5.13 19.48
CA THR A 215 8.02 -4.53 20.38
C THR A 215 8.61 -3.72 21.53
N ASN A 216 9.81 -4.09 21.98
CA ASN A 216 10.58 -3.36 22.97
C ASN A 216 11.37 -2.17 22.38
N GLY A 217 11.26 -1.93 21.06
CA GLY A 217 11.95 -0.87 20.34
C GLY A 217 13.40 -1.18 19.96
N ASP A 218 13.88 -2.41 20.11
CA ASP A 218 15.22 -2.79 19.68
C ASP A 218 15.27 -2.88 18.16
N PHE A 219 16.28 -2.21 17.57
CA PHE A 219 16.54 -2.30 16.14
C PHE A 219 17.11 -3.68 15.79
N THR A 220 16.46 -4.38 14.89
CA THR A 220 16.85 -5.75 14.49
C THR A 220 17.50 -5.83 13.12
N GLY A 221 17.32 -4.83 12.28
CA GLY A 221 17.91 -4.80 10.96
C GLY A 221 17.04 -4.12 9.91
N PHE A 222 17.38 -4.39 8.65
CA PHE A 222 16.68 -3.83 7.50
C PHE A 222 15.77 -4.86 6.86
N PHE A 223 14.60 -4.40 6.46
CA PHE A 223 13.60 -5.19 5.79
C PHE A 223 13.43 -4.70 4.34
N GLY A 224 13.28 -5.62 3.40
CA GLY A 224 13.07 -5.28 2.01
C GLY A 224 14.27 -4.60 1.34
N THR A 225 15.49 -4.97 1.74
CA THR A 225 16.73 -4.44 1.17
C THR A 225 16.68 -4.43 -0.34
N ILE A 226 16.95 -3.28 -0.94
CA ILE A 226 16.99 -3.12 -2.39
C ILE A 226 18.28 -3.73 -2.91
N SER A 227 18.26 -5.00 -3.27
CA SER A 227 19.40 -5.64 -3.91
C SER A 227 19.55 -5.11 -5.34
N VAL A 228 20.66 -4.45 -5.59
CA VAL A 228 21.05 -4.10 -6.96
C VAL A 228 21.57 -5.36 -7.63
N GLU A 229 20.75 -6.01 -8.44
CA GLU A 229 21.21 -7.10 -9.29
C GLU A 229 22.12 -6.54 -10.39
N ILE A 230 23.43 -6.47 -10.08
CA ILE A 230 24.43 -6.20 -11.12
C ILE A 230 24.54 -7.48 -11.96
N THR A 231 24.08 -7.44 -13.19
CA THR A 231 24.14 -8.57 -14.11
C THR A 231 25.60 -9.05 -14.28
N ALA A 232 25.79 -10.34 -14.59
CA ALA A 232 27.14 -10.89 -14.83
C ALA A 232 27.85 -10.14 -15.98
N TRP A 233 27.08 -9.59 -16.94
CA TRP A 233 27.56 -8.79 -18.04
C TRP A 233 28.03 -7.40 -17.60
N GLU A 234 27.33 -6.73 -16.72
CA GLU A 234 27.76 -5.45 -16.13
C GLU A 234 29.01 -5.64 -15.25
N LYS A 235 29.07 -6.74 -14.46
CA LYS A 235 30.29 -7.09 -13.70
C LYS A 235 31.50 -7.30 -14.62
N PHE A 236 31.28 -7.91 -15.79
CA PHE A 236 32.34 -8.10 -16.80
C PHE A 236 32.80 -6.77 -17.38
N TRP A 237 31.87 -5.90 -17.80
CA TRP A 237 32.20 -4.60 -18.37
C TRP A 237 32.82 -3.65 -17.35
N ARG A 238 32.39 -3.68 -16.09
CA ARG A 238 33.02 -2.92 -15.01
C ARG A 238 34.49 -3.33 -14.76
N LYS A 239 34.85 -4.58 -15.00
CA LYS A 239 36.27 -5.02 -14.92
C LYS A 239 37.10 -4.51 -16.08
N LEU A 240 36.51 -4.29 -17.25
CA LEU A 240 37.22 -3.83 -18.45
C LEU A 240 37.21 -2.30 -18.59
N ALA A 241 36.33 -1.60 -17.94
CA ALA A 241 36.20 -0.15 -18.00
C ALA A 241 37.39 0.56 -17.37
N THR A 242 37.85 1.64 -18.00
CA THR A 242 38.88 2.53 -17.48
C THR A 242 38.40 3.28 -16.23
N LYS A 243 39.33 3.88 -15.45
CA LYS A 243 38.94 4.69 -14.28
C LYS A 243 38.02 5.85 -14.62
N GLU A 244 38.20 6.48 -15.81
CA GLU A 244 37.38 7.57 -16.27
C GLU A 244 35.98 7.12 -16.73
N GLU A 245 35.87 5.95 -17.32
CA GLU A 245 34.58 5.34 -17.66
C GLU A 245 33.81 4.86 -16.43
N ARG A 246 34.53 4.35 -15.41
CA ARG A 246 33.91 3.99 -14.13
C ARG A 246 33.35 5.19 -13.37
N SER A 247 34.02 6.36 -13.46
CA SER A 247 33.53 7.59 -12.84
C SER A 247 32.33 8.20 -13.55
N LYS A 248 32.14 7.88 -14.84
CA LYS A 248 30.99 8.28 -15.64
C LYS A 248 29.82 7.28 -15.61
N GLN A 249 30.07 6.06 -15.16
CA GLN A 249 28.99 5.11 -14.91
C GLN A 249 28.14 5.66 -13.76
N GLN A 250 26.87 5.91 -14.05
CA GLN A 250 25.90 6.33 -13.04
C GLN A 250 26.05 5.42 -11.80
N LEU A 251 26.45 6.00 -10.68
CA LEU A 251 26.30 5.34 -9.40
C LEU A 251 24.84 5.01 -9.28
N PHE A 252 24.50 3.73 -9.24
CA PHE A 252 23.16 3.32 -8.91
C PHE A 252 22.94 3.74 -7.45
N ILE A 253 22.23 4.84 -7.27
CA ILE A 253 21.83 5.29 -5.95
C ILE A 253 20.56 4.48 -5.65
N PRO A 254 20.56 3.62 -4.63
CA PRO A 254 19.34 2.97 -4.18
C PRO A 254 18.27 4.04 -3.92
N THR A 255 17.03 3.75 -4.26
CA THR A 255 15.93 4.67 -4.05
C THR A 255 15.39 4.54 -2.64
N GLU A 256 15.09 5.66 -2.00
CA GLU A 256 14.44 5.68 -0.69
C GLU A 256 12.99 5.20 -0.81
N PHE A 257 12.52 4.49 0.20
CA PHE A 257 11.11 4.21 0.37
C PHE A 257 10.35 5.50 0.70
N THR A 258 9.10 5.61 0.23
CA THR A 258 8.29 6.82 0.37
C THR A 258 6.98 6.58 1.11
N GLY A 259 6.42 5.40 1.03
CA GLY A 259 5.18 5.00 1.68
C GLY A 259 5.27 3.56 2.14
N ILE A 260 4.50 3.23 3.15
CA ILE A 260 4.44 1.90 3.74
C ILE A 260 3.04 1.61 4.26
N ASP A 261 2.57 0.39 3.99
CA ASP A 261 1.35 -0.16 4.56
C ASP A 261 1.48 -1.67 4.75
N ILE A 262 0.67 -2.26 5.60
CA ILE A 262 0.73 -3.70 5.95
C ILE A 262 -0.64 -4.32 5.77
N ASP A 263 -0.71 -5.42 4.99
CA ASP A 263 -1.97 -6.14 4.80
C ASP A 263 -2.30 -7.08 5.98
N ASP A 264 -3.52 -7.62 5.96
CA ASP A 264 -4.04 -8.52 7.00
C ASP A 264 -3.26 -9.83 7.15
N GLU A 265 -2.45 -10.19 6.15
CA GLU A 265 -1.59 -11.38 6.16
C GLU A 265 -0.16 -11.06 6.63
N GLY A 266 0.15 -9.78 6.91
CA GLY A 266 1.45 -9.31 7.36
C GLY A 266 2.46 -9.09 6.22
N PHE A 267 2.00 -8.96 4.97
CA PHE A 267 2.85 -8.50 3.89
C PHE A 267 2.96 -6.99 3.94
N VAL A 268 4.16 -6.48 3.74
CA VAL A 268 4.45 -5.06 3.73
C VAL A 268 4.43 -4.54 2.30
N TYR A 269 3.54 -3.60 2.02
CA TYR A 269 3.57 -2.82 0.79
C TYR A 269 4.44 -1.60 1.01
N ALA A 270 5.40 -1.39 0.14
CA ALA A 270 6.32 -0.27 0.25
C ALA A 270 6.52 0.40 -1.10
N SER A 271 6.27 1.69 -1.18
CA SER A 271 6.52 2.50 -2.37
C SER A 271 7.90 3.16 -2.32
N ASN A 272 8.45 3.50 -3.47
CA ASN A 272 9.72 4.22 -3.57
C ASN A 272 9.75 5.14 -4.81
N LYS A 273 10.70 6.07 -4.82
CA LYS A 273 10.92 7.02 -5.94
C LYS A 273 11.79 6.40 -7.03
N ASP A 274 11.40 5.24 -7.56
CA ASP A 274 12.13 4.62 -8.66
C ASP A 274 12.00 5.46 -9.93
N THR A 275 13.08 6.10 -10.34
CA THR A 275 13.15 6.91 -11.56
C THR A 275 13.09 6.10 -12.85
N ALA A 276 13.33 4.80 -12.78
CA ALA A 276 13.17 3.88 -13.90
C ALA A 276 11.74 3.35 -14.03
N GLY A 277 10.91 3.47 -12.99
CA GLY A 277 9.53 3.01 -12.96
C GLY A 277 9.37 1.49 -12.94
N THR A 278 10.44 0.74 -12.65
CA THR A 278 10.44 -0.73 -12.68
C THR A 278 10.15 -1.37 -11.33
N GLN A 279 10.44 -0.66 -10.25
CA GLN A 279 10.32 -1.13 -8.88
C GLN A 279 9.69 -0.07 -7.96
N ALA A 280 8.73 0.69 -8.48
CA ALA A 280 8.10 1.80 -7.75
C ALA A 280 7.30 1.34 -6.51
N VAL A 281 6.92 0.09 -6.46
CA VAL A 281 6.26 -0.54 -5.31
C VAL A 281 6.76 -1.97 -5.14
N ARG A 282 6.78 -2.44 -3.90
CA ARG A 282 7.12 -3.81 -3.51
C ARG A 282 6.05 -4.38 -2.59
N ARG A 283 5.81 -5.66 -2.68
CA ARG A 283 5.06 -6.43 -1.68
C ARG A 283 6.02 -7.42 -1.04
N LEU A 284 6.41 -7.12 0.18
CA LEU A 284 7.45 -7.86 0.90
C LEU A 284 6.79 -8.92 1.79
N ASN A 285 7.22 -10.16 1.65
CA ASN A 285 6.79 -11.24 2.54
C ASN A 285 7.45 -11.08 3.93
N PRO A 286 7.06 -11.85 4.97
CA PRO A 286 7.66 -11.75 6.30
C PRO A 286 9.18 -11.98 6.37
N LYS A 287 9.80 -12.47 5.29
CA LYS A 287 11.27 -12.59 5.17
C LYS A 287 11.92 -11.36 4.52
N GLY A 288 11.14 -10.38 4.08
CA GLY A 288 11.62 -9.22 3.35
C GLY A 288 11.88 -9.46 1.85
N GLU A 289 11.43 -10.59 1.30
CA GLU A 289 11.56 -10.89 -0.13
C GLU A 289 10.39 -10.25 -0.88
N ASP A 290 10.70 -9.62 -2.01
CA ASP A 290 9.68 -9.03 -2.86
C ASP A 290 8.89 -10.11 -3.62
N VAL A 291 7.61 -10.20 -3.35
CA VAL A 291 6.67 -11.15 -3.96
C VAL A 291 5.61 -10.45 -4.80
N ILE A 292 5.82 -9.19 -5.13
CA ILE A 292 4.87 -8.45 -5.95
C ILE A 292 4.73 -9.11 -7.32
N ARG A 293 3.50 -9.22 -7.80
CA ARG A 293 3.23 -9.70 -9.15
C ARG A 293 3.07 -8.50 -10.07
N MET A 294 3.60 -8.61 -11.28
CA MET A 294 3.67 -7.51 -12.25
C MET A 294 2.69 -7.68 -13.41
N GLY A 295 1.67 -8.52 -13.27
CA GLY A 295 0.76 -8.83 -14.35
C GLY A 295 1.46 -9.53 -15.52
N GLN A 296 0.92 -9.34 -16.73
CA GLN A 296 1.42 -10.01 -17.94
C GLN A 296 2.68 -9.35 -18.53
N THR A 297 2.90 -8.09 -18.26
CA THR A 297 3.94 -7.27 -18.93
C THR A 297 5.28 -7.28 -18.21
N LYS A 298 5.40 -7.96 -17.09
CA LYS A 298 6.55 -7.90 -16.15
C LYS A 298 6.83 -6.52 -15.57
N ASN A 299 5.94 -5.56 -15.79
CA ASN A 299 5.93 -4.24 -15.20
C ASN A 299 4.48 -3.92 -14.82
N LEU A 300 4.29 -3.15 -13.78
CA LEU A 300 2.97 -2.65 -13.44
C LEU A 300 2.44 -1.79 -14.60
N GLY A 301 1.19 -2.04 -14.99
CA GLY A 301 0.50 -1.26 -16.02
C GLY A 301 0.26 0.19 -15.58
N GLY A 302 -0.27 1.00 -16.49
CA GLY A 302 -0.54 2.41 -16.25
C GLY A 302 0.63 3.32 -16.66
N ASP A 303 0.71 4.51 -16.07
CA ASP A 303 1.69 5.54 -16.47
C ASP A 303 3.06 5.38 -15.81
N MET A 304 3.39 4.18 -15.34
CA MET A 304 4.62 3.93 -14.58
C MET A 304 5.90 4.18 -15.40
N GLN A 305 5.85 3.96 -16.70
CA GLN A 305 7.01 4.05 -17.61
C GLN A 305 6.73 4.89 -18.86
N ILE A 306 6.20 6.08 -18.70
CA ILE A 306 5.96 6.96 -19.87
C ILE A 306 7.26 7.64 -20.28
N SER A 307 7.63 7.51 -21.55
CA SER A 307 8.69 8.30 -22.21
C SER A 307 8.07 9.48 -22.96
N GLY A 308 8.74 10.62 -22.99
CA GLY A 308 8.28 11.79 -23.73
C GLY A 308 9.08 13.05 -23.38
N THR A 309 8.74 14.16 -24.03
CA THR A 309 9.42 15.47 -23.86
C THR A 309 8.60 16.51 -23.13
N SER A 310 7.36 16.17 -22.69
CA SER A 310 6.51 17.11 -21.93
C SER A 310 6.97 17.23 -20.47
N GLN A 311 6.43 18.20 -19.75
CA GLN A 311 6.64 18.33 -18.29
C GLN A 311 6.20 17.08 -17.49
N TYR A 312 5.34 16.26 -18.08
CA TYR A 312 4.90 14.98 -17.52
C TYR A 312 5.68 13.78 -18.08
N ALA A 313 6.78 14.03 -18.82
CA ALA A 313 7.63 12.98 -19.35
C ALA A 313 8.31 12.17 -18.23
N GLY A 314 8.61 10.92 -18.55
CA GLY A 314 9.22 9.97 -17.63
C GLY A 314 8.19 9.26 -16.73
N PRO A 315 8.65 8.35 -15.87
CA PRO A 315 7.80 7.51 -15.04
C PRO A 315 7.00 8.32 -14.04
N SER A 316 5.96 7.70 -13.47
CA SER A 316 5.22 8.18 -12.31
C SER A 316 6.15 8.35 -11.11
N THR A 317 5.85 9.31 -10.26
CA THR A 317 6.54 9.48 -8.97
C THR A 317 5.61 9.01 -7.87
N ILE A 318 5.83 7.78 -7.43
CA ILE A 318 5.01 7.20 -6.39
C ILE A 318 5.49 7.71 -5.03
N VAL A 319 4.57 8.28 -4.27
CA VAL A 319 4.86 8.89 -2.96
C VAL A 319 4.20 8.17 -1.82
N ASP A 320 3.18 7.35 -2.10
CA ASP A 320 2.50 6.59 -1.07
C ASP A 320 1.84 5.33 -1.65
N VAL A 321 1.51 4.38 -0.78
CA VAL A 321 0.82 3.13 -1.09
C VAL A 321 -0.16 2.82 0.02
N VAL A 322 -1.32 2.30 -0.32
CA VAL A 322 -2.31 1.81 0.62
C VAL A 322 -2.84 0.45 0.15
N TYR A 323 -2.91 -0.49 1.07
CA TYR A 323 -3.63 -1.73 0.91
C TYR A 323 -5.12 -1.49 1.22
N ARG A 324 -6.02 -2.06 0.45
CA ARG A 324 -7.45 -1.91 0.68
C ARG A 324 -8.03 -3.16 1.32
N GLU A 325 -8.26 -4.16 0.51
CA GLU A 325 -8.78 -5.46 0.91
C GLU A 325 -8.61 -6.47 -0.22
N LYS A 326 -8.68 -7.77 0.08
CA LYS A 326 -8.70 -8.83 -0.93
C LYS A 326 -7.58 -8.72 -1.98
N GLY A 327 -6.41 -8.29 -1.54
CA GLY A 327 -5.25 -8.13 -2.40
C GLY A 327 -5.30 -6.92 -3.34
N ILE A 328 -6.27 -6.02 -3.17
CA ILE A 328 -6.35 -4.75 -3.90
C ILE A 328 -5.48 -3.72 -3.18
N TYR A 329 -4.64 -3.01 -3.91
CA TYR A 329 -3.81 -1.93 -3.40
C TYR A 329 -3.77 -0.76 -4.36
N SER A 330 -3.52 0.43 -3.83
CA SER A 330 -3.51 1.67 -4.61
C SER A 330 -2.21 2.44 -4.38
N LEU A 331 -1.71 3.06 -5.44
CA LEU A 331 -0.49 3.87 -5.44
C LEU A 331 -0.83 5.32 -5.75
N LEU A 332 -0.20 6.26 -5.05
CA LEU A 332 -0.33 7.69 -5.31
C LEU A 332 0.82 8.20 -6.19
N ASP A 333 0.49 8.62 -7.41
CA ASP A 333 1.42 9.30 -8.31
C ASP A 333 1.33 10.82 -8.13
N SER A 334 2.30 11.39 -7.43
CA SER A 334 2.35 12.84 -7.19
C SER A 334 2.65 13.64 -8.46
N LYS A 335 3.33 13.05 -9.45
CA LYS A 335 3.72 13.73 -10.69
C LYS A 335 2.52 14.04 -11.58
N ARG A 336 1.50 13.18 -11.58
CA ARG A 336 0.29 13.33 -12.40
C ARG A 336 -0.99 13.51 -11.58
N GLY A 337 -0.88 13.50 -10.26
CA GLY A 337 -2.01 13.62 -9.34
C GLY A 337 -2.99 12.46 -9.46
N ARG A 338 -2.51 11.26 -9.75
CA ARG A 338 -3.35 10.08 -10.01
C ARG A 338 -3.22 9.03 -8.94
N ILE A 339 -4.30 8.32 -8.73
CA ILE A 339 -4.34 7.11 -7.92
C ILE A 339 -4.49 5.92 -8.87
N ILE A 340 -3.57 4.98 -8.79
CA ILE A 340 -3.46 3.82 -9.68
C ILE A 340 -3.74 2.58 -8.84
N THR A 341 -4.79 1.83 -9.16
CA THR A 341 -5.23 0.68 -8.38
C THR A 341 -4.96 -0.63 -9.10
N TYR A 342 -4.45 -1.61 -8.36
CA TYR A 342 -4.07 -2.93 -8.86
C TYR A 342 -4.69 -4.04 -8.02
N ASP A 343 -4.79 -5.25 -8.62
CA ASP A 343 -5.08 -6.48 -7.90
C ASP A 343 -3.79 -7.19 -7.44
N HIS A 344 -3.95 -8.27 -6.68
CA HIS A 344 -2.86 -9.10 -6.16
C HIS A 344 -2.01 -9.80 -7.23
N GLU A 345 -2.49 -9.87 -8.47
CA GLU A 345 -1.73 -10.42 -9.61
C GLU A 345 -0.96 -9.32 -10.36
N GLY A 346 -1.11 -8.05 -9.96
CA GLY A 346 -0.50 -6.88 -10.60
C GLY A 346 -1.23 -6.42 -11.86
N ASN A 347 -2.50 -6.81 -12.03
CA ASN A 347 -3.32 -6.27 -13.10
C ASN A 347 -3.83 -4.87 -12.71
N LEU A 348 -3.73 -3.94 -13.64
CA LEU A 348 -4.30 -2.61 -13.49
C LEU A 348 -5.83 -2.71 -13.49
N LEU A 349 -6.47 -2.23 -12.43
CA LEU A 349 -7.93 -2.19 -12.31
C LEU A 349 -8.49 -0.91 -12.91
N TYR A 350 -8.02 0.22 -12.41
CA TYR A 350 -8.42 1.55 -12.87
C TYR A 350 -7.46 2.63 -12.38
N ILE A 351 -7.54 3.80 -13.01
CA ILE A 351 -6.80 5.01 -12.64
C ILE A 351 -7.81 6.15 -12.52
N PHE A 352 -7.67 6.96 -11.47
CA PHE A 352 -8.52 8.12 -11.25
C PHE A 352 -7.72 9.28 -10.63
N GLY A 353 -8.35 10.45 -10.49
CA GLY A 353 -7.67 11.67 -10.08
C GLY A 353 -6.95 12.35 -11.25
N GLY A 354 -6.25 13.43 -10.95
CA GLY A 354 -5.47 14.22 -11.91
C GLY A 354 -4.88 15.46 -11.24
N LEU A 355 -3.96 16.14 -11.95
CA LEU A 355 -3.46 17.44 -11.48
C LEU A 355 -4.45 18.55 -11.82
N GLY A 356 -4.70 19.43 -10.85
CA GLY A 356 -5.56 20.60 -11.02
C GLY A 356 -6.20 21.09 -9.74
N THR A 357 -7.07 22.09 -9.88
CA THR A 357 -7.81 22.72 -8.78
C THR A 357 -9.31 22.42 -8.82
N GLN A 358 -9.73 21.57 -9.76
CA GLN A 358 -11.13 21.19 -9.90
C GLN A 358 -11.48 20.00 -9.02
N ALA A 359 -12.75 19.77 -8.77
CA ALA A 359 -13.22 18.59 -8.06
C ALA A 359 -12.69 17.31 -8.71
N GLY A 360 -12.13 16.39 -7.91
CA GLY A 360 -11.50 15.17 -8.39
C GLY A 360 -10.05 15.34 -8.88
N THR A 361 -9.46 16.51 -8.71
CA THR A 361 -8.04 16.78 -9.02
C THR A 361 -7.28 17.27 -7.79
N MET A 362 -5.95 17.20 -7.82
CA MET A 362 -5.05 17.57 -6.73
C MET A 362 -3.89 18.39 -7.32
N GLU A 363 -3.33 19.33 -6.55
CA GLU A 363 -2.17 20.10 -6.99
C GLU A 363 -0.83 19.51 -6.52
N ALA A 364 -0.78 19.03 -5.28
CA ALA A 364 0.41 18.40 -4.70
C ALA A 364 0.01 17.26 -3.74
N PRO A 365 -0.44 16.13 -4.28
CA PRO A 365 -0.82 14.97 -3.45
C PRO A 365 0.42 14.36 -2.80
N VAL A 366 0.32 14.03 -1.50
CA VAL A 366 1.44 13.57 -0.65
C VAL A 366 1.15 12.30 0.14
N ALA A 367 -0.12 11.96 0.37
CA ALA A 367 -0.51 10.74 1.08
C ALA A 367 -1.88 10.26 0.62
N ILE A 368 -2.10 8.94 0.72
CA ILE A 368 -3.41 8.29 0.51
C ILE A 368 -3.74 7.37 1.66
N GLU A 369 -5.04 7.22 1.92
CA GLU A 369 -5.58 6.29 2.92
C GLU A 369 -6.95 5.76 2.47
N CYS A 370 -7.35 4.61 2.99
CA CYS A 370 -8.66 4.01 2.75
C CYS A 370 -9.58 4.18 3.95
N ALA A 371 -10.84 4.53 3.68
CA ALA A 371 -11.90 4.58 4.69
C ALA A 371 -13.13 3.84 4.16
N GLY A 372 -13.19 2.54 4.38
CA GLY A 372 -14.20 1.68 3.79
C GLY A 372 -14.14 1.71 2.25
N ASP A 373 -15.24 2.13 1.63
CA ASP A 373 -15.35 2.29 0.16
C ASP A 373 -14.75 3.60 -0.38
N LYS A 374 -14.26 4.48 0.50
CA LYS A 374 -13.68 5.78 0.13
C LYS A 374 -12.15 5.72 0.08
N MET A 375 -11.61 6.43 -0.90
CA MET A 375 -10.19 6.74 -0.97
C MET A 375 -9.98 8.20 -0.58
N LEU A 376 -9.09 8.44 0.35
CA LEU A 376 -8.72 9.77 0.85
C LEU A 376 -7.35 10.12 0.29
N ALA A 377 -7.19 11.29 -0.28
CA ALA A 377 -5.92 11.77 -0.78
C ALA A 377 -5.62 13.17 -0.22
N LEU A 378 -4.48 13.32 0.43
CA LEU A 378 -4.04 14.57 1.02
C LEU A 378 -3.33 15.42 -0.03
N ASP A 379 -3.83 16.62 -0.27
CA ASP A 379 -3.18 17.64 -1.09
C ASP A 379 -2.52 18.69 -0.20
N SER A 380 -1.20 18.65 -0.11
CA SER A 380 -0.44 19.55 0.76
C SER A 380 -0.43 21.02 0.28
N LYS A 381 -0.64 21.27 -1.01
CA LYS A 381 -0.63 22.63 -1.56
C LYS A 381 -1.97 23.32 -1.38
N GLN A 382 -3.06 22.62 -1.62
CA GLN A 382 -4.41 23.14 -1.40
C GLN A 382 -4.80 23.10 0.08
N GLY A 383 -4.14 22.26 0.89
CA GLY A 383 -4.48 22.04 2.30
C GLY A 383 -5.84 21.35 2.45
N VAL A 384 -6.17 20.41 1.56
CA VAL A 384 -7.45 19.69 1.54
C VAL A 384 -7.23 18.19 1.45
N ILE A 385 -8.26 17.44 1.83
CA ILE A 385 -8.35 16.02 1.55
C ILE A 385 -9.39 15.83 0.45
N ALA A 386 -8.92 15.31 -0.68
CA ALA A 386 -9.81 14.87 -1.74
C ALA A 386 -10.40 13.50 -1.37
N VAL A 387 -11.72 13.39 -1.36
CA VAL A 387 -12.44 12.15 -1.07
C VAL A 387 -12.99 11.59 -2.37
N PHE A 388 -12.57 10.39 -2.73
CA PHE A 388 -13.05 9.67 -3.90
C PHE A 388 -13.96 8.52 -3.45
N GLY A 389 -15.17 8.48 -3.98
CA GLY A 389 -16.10 7.37 -3.80
C GLY A 389 -16.06 6.41 -4.98
N GLU A 390 -16.38 5.16 -4.75
CA GLU A 390 -16.51 4.17 -5.81
C GLU A 390 -17.65 4.51 -6.76
N THR A 391 -17.40 4.37 -8.05
CA THR A 391 -18.45 4.34 -9.06
C THR A 391 -19.03 2.93 -9.13
N GLU A 392 -20.23 2.77 -9.72
CA GLU A 392 -20.80 1.43 -9.96
C GLU A 392 -19.85 0.52 -10.74
N TYR A 393 -19.15 1.08 -11.73
CA TYR A 393 -18.15 0.35 -12.49
C TYR A 393 -16.96 -0.11 -11.63
N GLY A 394 -16.43 0.79 -10.77
CA GLY A 394 -15.33 0.47 -9.84
C GLY A 394 -15.76 -0.58 -8.82
N ARG A 395 -16.94 -0.46 -8.24
CA ARG A 395 -17.51 -1.42 -7.29
C ARG A 395 -17.61 -2.83 -7.89
N LEU A 396 -18.16 -2.96 -9.10
CA LEU A 396 -18.27 -4.24 -9.80
C LEU A 396 -16.90 -4.89 -10.02
N ILE A 397 -15.90 -4.11 -10.40
CA ILE A 397 -14.53 -4.60 -10.57
C ILE A 397 -13.95 -5.08 -9.23
N ASN A 398 -14.07 -4.28 -8.17
CA ASN A 398 -13.52 -4.62 -6.86
C ASN A 398 -14.18 -5.88 -6.28
N GLU A 399 -15.50 -5.99 -6.36
CA GLU A 399 -16.23 -7.18 -5.92
C GLU A 399 -15.82 -8.43 -6.72
N ALA A 400 -15.70 -8.32 -8.05
CA ALA A 400 -15.30 -9.44 -8.89
C ALA A 400 -13.86 -9.89 -8.62
N VAL A 401 -12.95 -8.94 -8.38
CA VAL A 401 -11.56 -9.22 -7.96
C VAL A 401 -11.54 -9.86 -6.58
N GLY A 402 -12.33 -9.35 -5.64
CA GLY A 402 -12.45 -9.89 -4.28
C GLY A 402 -12.95 -11.33 -4.27
N LEU A 403 -14.02 -11.64 -5.01
CA LEU A 403 -14.53 -13.01 -5.15
C LEU A 403 -13.46 -13.94 -5.72
N ARG A 404 -12.72 -13.47 -6.70
CA ARG A 404 -11.64 -14.23 -7.28
C ARG A 404 -10.47 -14.45 -6.33
N TYR A 405 -10.14 -13.46 -5.49
CA TYR A 405 -9.15 -13.59 -4.43
C TYR A 405 -9.53 -14.67 -3.42
N ASP A 406 -10.81 -14.76 -3.07
CA ASP A 406 -11.38 -15.78 -2.20
C ASP A 406 -11.52 -17.16 -2.89
N GLY A 407 -11.21 -17.25 -4.18
CA GLY A 407 -11.29 -18.49 -4.98
C GLY A 407 -12.67 -18.77 -5.60
N ASP A 408 -13.62 -17.85 -5.50
CA ASP A 408 -14.96 -17.99 -6.05
C ASP A 408 -15.07 -17.40 -7.48
N GLU A 409 -14.31 -17.97 -8.39
CA GLU A 409 -14.30 -17.56 -9.80
C GLU A 409 -15.68 -17.63 -10.47
N THR A 410 -16.54 -18.55 -10.02
CA THR A 410 -17.85 -18.76 -10.62
C THR A 410 -18.81 -17.59 -10.33
N GLN A 411 -18.84 -17.09 -9.11
CA GLN A 411 -19.63 -15.92 -8.76
C GLN A 411 -19.09 -14.65 -9.40
N ALA A 412 -17.77 -14.54 -9.51
CA ALA A 412 -17.11 -13.40 -10.17
C ALA A 412 -17.56 -13.24 -11.65
N VAL A 413 -17.91 -14.34 -12.36
CA VAL A 413 -18.34 -14.27 -13.77
C VAL A 413 -19.55 -13.35 -13.97
N ALA A 414 -20.52 -13.39 -13.09
CA ALA A 414 -21.72 -12.55 -13.21
C ALA A 414 -21.36 -11.04 -13.13
N LEU A 415 -20.47 -10.68 -12.20
CA LEU A 415 -20.00 -9.30 -12.07
C LEU A 415 -19.16 -8.88 -13.28
N TRP A 416 -18.27 -9.74 -13.77
CA TRP A 416 -17.51 -9.47 -15.00
C TRP A 416 -18.41 -9.27 -16.21
N GLN A 417 -19.53 -9.99 -16.31
CA GLN A 417 -20.51 -9.76 -17.38
C GLN A 417 -21.18 -8.40 -17.27
N GLU A 418 -21.46 -7.91 -16.05
CA GLU A 418 -21.98 -6.55 -15.85
C GLU A 418 -20.93 -5.51 -16.25
N VAL A 419 -19.65 -5.72 -15.90
CA VAL A 419 -18.56 -4.85 -16.36
C VAL A 419 -18.51 -4.80 -17.89
N LEU A 420 -18.62 -5.96 -18.59
CA LEU A 420 -18.63 -6.00 -20.06
C LEU A 420 -19.86 -5.34 -20.70
N ARG A 421 -20.99 -5.19 -19.98
CA ARG A 421 -22.11 -4.40 -20.47
C ARG A 421 -21.82 -2.91 -20.50
N MET A 422 -20.96 -2.43 -19.59
CA MET A 422 -20.52 -1.04 -19.53
C MET A 422 -19.34 -0.77 -20.47
N ASP A 423 -18.42 -1.74 -20.57
CA ASP A 423 -17.23 -1.67 -21.41
C ASP A 423 -16.95 -3.06 -22.02
N GLU A 424 -17.45 -3.31 -23.23
CA GLU A 424 -17.31 -4.57 -23.94
C GLU A 424 -15.85 -4.98 -24.18
N ASN A 425 -14.96 -4.00 -24.26
CA ASN A 425 -13.53 -4.21 -24.52
C ASN A 425 -12.69 -4.32 -23.25
N ASN A 426 -13.30 -4.38 -22.08
CA ASN A 426 -12.56 -4.51 -20.84
C ASN A 426 -11.74 -5.82 -20.83
N GLU A 427 -10.42 -5.67 -20.92
CA GLU A 427 -9.48 -6.80 -21.00
C GLU A 427 -9.49 -7.63 -19.70
N LEU A 428 -9.62 -6.95 -18.54
CA LEU A 428 -9.63 -7.62 -17.25
C LEU A 428 -10.87 -8.51 -17.08
N ALA A 429 -12.04 -8.00 -17.41
CA ALA A 429 -13.30 -8.74 -17.34
C ALA A 429 -13.31 -9.96 -18.29
N ASN A 430 -12.85 -9.76 -19.53
CA ASN A 430 -12.67 -10.87 -20.48
C ASN A 430 -11.68 -11.91 -19.95
N THR A 431 -10.56 -11.48 -19.34
CA THR A 431 -9.58 -12.38 -18.73
C THR A 431 -10.20 -13.13 -17.54
N GLY A 432 -10.95 -12.46 -16.66
CA GLY A 432 -11.63 -13.07 -15.52
C GLY A 432 -12.60 -14.17 -15.93
N ILE A 433 -13.48 -13.90 -16.91
CA ILE A 433 -14.40 -14.89 -17.47
C ILE A 433 -13.62 -16.05 -18.11
N GLY A 434 -12.57 -15.74 -18.87
CA GLY A 434 -11.73 -16.75 -19.50
C GLY A 434 -11.06 -17.69 -18.50
N LYS A 435 -10.59 -17.16 -17.35
CA LYS A 435 -10.04 -17.98 -16.26
C LYS A 435 -11.11 -18.87 -15.61
N ALA A 436 -12.30 -18.35 -15.39
CA ALA A 436 -13.41 -19.15 -14.86
C ALA A 436 -13.75 -20.33 -15.79
N TYR A 437 -13.85 -20.11 -17.10
CA TYR A 437 -14.04 -21.22 -18.06
C TYR A 437 -12.87 -22.21 -18.07
N LEU A 438 -11.63 -21.71 -17.91
CA LEU A 438 -10.44 -22.56 -17.82
C LEU A 438 -10.47 -23.45 -16.56
N SER A 439 -10.92 -22.93 -15.45
CA SER A 439 -11.11 -23.67 -14.19
C SER A 439 -12.25 -24.68 -14.32
N ALA A 440 -13.32 -24.35 -15.01
CA ALA A 440 -14.44 -25.25 -15.31
C ALA A 440 -14.10 -26.31 -16.36
N GLY A 441 -12.94 -26.23 -17.03
CA GLY A 441 -12.53 -27.19 -18.07
C GLY A 441 -13.09 -26.92 -19.45
N ASP A 442 -13.87 -25.86 -19.67
CA ASP A 442 -14.31 -25.41 -20.99
C ASP A 442 -13.19 -24.61 -21.67
N ASN A 443 -12.21 -25.40 -22.16
CA ASN A 443 -10.97 -24.82 -22.70
C ASN A 443 -11.22 -24.01 -24.00
N GLU A 444 -12.25 -24.33 -24.74
CA GLU A 444 -12.60 -23.64 -26.00
C GLU A 444 -13.13 -22.23 -25.70
N LYS A 445 -14.13 -22.08 -24.81
CA LYS A 445 -14.62 -20.78 -24.40
C LYS A 445 -13.55 -19.99 -23.65
N ALA A 446 -12.76 -20.67 -22.81
CA ALA A 446 -11.63 -20.04 -22.16
C ALA A 446 -10.70 -19.33 -23.16
N MET A 447 -10.34 -20.01 -24.26
CA MET A 447 -9.52 -19.43 -25.34
C MET A 447 -10.16 -18.20 -25.97
N GLU A 448 -11.47 -18.23 -26.21
CA GLU A 448 -12.19 -17.11 -26.82
C GLU A 448 -12.09 -15.85 -25.94
N TYR A 449 -12.45 -15.96 -24.66
CA TYR A 449 -12.42 -14.84 -23.71
C TYR A 449 -10.99 -14.39 -23.41
N LEU A 450 -10.04 -15.30 -23.23
CA LEU A 450 -8.64 -14.98 -22.97
C LEU A 450 -7.97 -14.28 -24.16
N LYS A 451 -8.41 -14.57 -25.38
CA LYS A 451 -7.99 -13.85 -26.58
C LYS A 451 -8.52 -12.42 -26.60
N ARG A 452 -9.80 -12.20 -26.24
CA ARG A 452 -10.39 -10.85 -26.11
C ARG A 452 -9.72 -10.06 -24.97
N GLY A 453 -9.44 -10.73 -23.86
CA GLY A 453 -8.71 -10.16 -22.71
C GLY A 453 -7.22 -10.02 -22.93
N MET A 454 -6.71 -10.23 -24.15
CA MET A 454 -5.30 -10.11 -24.54
C MET A 454 -4.33 -10.87 -23.63
N ASN A 455 -4.83 -11.86 -22.87
CA ASN A 455 -4.05 -12.63 -21.91
C ASN A 455 -3.37 -13.84 -22.56
N ARG A 456 -2.14 -13.60 -23.03
CA ARG A 456 -1.36 -14.60 -23.77
C ARG A 456 -1.00 -15.83 -22.93
N ASP A 457 -0.69 -15.63 -21.66
CA ASP A 457 -0.20 -16.71 -20.80
C ASP A 457 -1.31 -17.72 -20.51
N TYR A 458 -2.45 -17.25 -20.02
CA TYR A 458 -3.60 -18.11 -19.78
C TYR A 458 -4.20 -18.68 -21.08
N TYR A 459 -4.18 -17.89 -22.17
CA TYR A 459 -4.54 -18.41 -23.49
C TYR A 459 -3.68 -19.61 -23.89
N SER A 460 -2.37 -19.55 -23.68
CA SER A 460 -1.45 -20.63 -23.98
C SER A 460 -1.74 -21.89 -23.14
N VAL A 461 -2.13 -21.71 -21.89
CA VAL A 461 -2.56 -22.81 -21.01
C VAL A 461 -3.87 -23.45 -21.54
N ALA A 462 -4.87 -22.61 -21.84
CA ALA A 462 -6.15 -23.05 -22.39
C ALA A 462 -5.95 -23.79 -23.72
N PHE A 463 -5.14 -23.24 -24.62
CA PHE A 463 -4.81 -23.91 -25.92
C PHE A 463 -4.12 -25.24 -25.72
N LYS A 464 -3.16 -25.34 -24.81
CA LYS A 464 -2.50 -26.60 -24.49
C LYS A 464 -3.49 -27.66 -24.01
N ARG A 465 -4.42 -27.30 -23.13
CA ARG A 465 -5.46 -28.20 -22.62
C ARG A 465 -6.43 -28.59 -23.74
N TYR A 466 -6.97 -27.60 -24.47
CA TYR A 466 -7.85 -27.85 -25.61
C TYR A 466 -7.23 -28.81 -26.66
N ARG A 467 -5.99 -28.53 -27.04
CA ARG A 467 -5.25 -29.43 -27.97
C ARG A 467 -5.16 -30.87 -27.44
N ASN A 468 -4.88 -31.03 -26.15
CA ASN A 468 -4.81 -32.35 -25.54
C ASN A 468 -6.18 -33.05 -25.52
N ASP A 469 -7.25 -32.33 -25.30
CA ASP A 469 -8.62 -32.87 -25.31
C ASP A 469 -9.01 -33.31 -26.72
N VAL A 470 -8.72 -32.49 -27.72
CA VAL A 470 -8.92 -32.84 -29.13
C VAL A 470 -8.08 -34.07 -29.54
N LEU A 471 -6.82 -34.13 -29.12
CA LEU A 471 -5.98 -35.30 -29.38
C LEU A 471 -6.52 -36.56 -28.71
N LYS A 472 -6.94 -36.48 -27.45
CA LYS A 472 -7.51 -37.61 -26.71
C LYS A 472 -8.81 -38.10 -27.35
N SER A 473 -9.71 -37.25 -27.74
CA SER A 473 -11.00 -37.59 -28.34
C SER A 473 -10.83 -38.22 -29.74
N ASN A 474 -9.77 -37.82 -30.45
CA ASN A 474 -9.51 -38.30 -31.82
C ASN A 474 -8.37 -39.32 -31.91
N ILE A 475 -7.87 -39.86 -30.80
CA ILE A 475 -6.68 -40.73 -30.79
C ILE A 475 -6.86 -41.98 -31.68
N ASN A 476 -8.07 -42.56 -31.67
CA ASN A 476 -8.38 -43.73 -32.48
C ASN A 476 -8.32 -43.40 -33.98
N TYR A 477 -8.84 -42.27 -34.41
CA TYR A 477 -8.80 -41.85 -35.82
C TYR A 477 -7.37 -41.52 -36.26
N ILE A 478 -6.60 -40.87 -35.40
CA ILE A 478 -5.19 -40.54 -35.65
C ILE A 478 -4.38 -41.82 -35.79
N LEU A 479 -4.55 -42.79 -34.88
CA LEU A 479 -3.85 -44.07 -34.90
C LEU A 479 -4.21 -44.86 -36.16
N THR A 480 -5.50 -44.94 -36.51
CA THR A 480 -5.98 -45.60 -37.72
C THR A 480 -5.38 -44.94 -38.97
N GLY A 481 -5.33 -43.62 -39.03
CA GLY A 481 -4.71 -42.91 -40.14
C GLY A 481 -3.21 -43.18 -40.27
N ILE A 482 -2.47 -43.20 -39.16
CA ILE A 482 -1.04 -43.57 -39.17
C ILE A 482 -0.84 -44.98 -39.68
N ILE A 483 -1.63 -45.95 -39.20
CA ILE A 483 -1.56 -47.35 -39.65
C ILE A 483 -1.85 -47.43 -41.16
N ALA A 484 -2.88 -46.76 -41.66
CA ALA A 484 -3.22 -46.74 -43.07
C ALA A 484 -2.08 -46.19 -43.95
N VAL A 485 -1.43 -45.09 -43.48
CA VAL A 485 -0.26 -44.53 -44.18
C VAL A 485 0.91 -45.53 -44.19
N ILE A 486 1.20 -46.19 -43.09
CA ILE A 486 2.26 -47.20 -43.02
C ILE A 486 1.97 -48.34 -43.98
N VAL A 487 0.74 -48.88 -44.01
CA VAL A 487 0.32 -49.91 -44.92
C VAL A 487 0.48 -49.47 -46.39
N ALA A 488 0.04 -48.25 -46.73
CA ALA A 488 0.19 -47.67 -48.06
C ALA A 488 1.67 -47.60 -48.49
N ILE A 489 2.55 -47.15 -47.59
CA ILE A 489 4.00 -47.10 -47.86
C ILE A 489 4.56 -48.50 -48.12
N VAL A 490 4.19 -49.51 -47.29
CA VAL A 490 4.63 -50.86 -47.45
C VAL A 490 4.16 -51.45 -48.81
N VAL A 491 2.91 -51.22 -49.21
CA VAL A 491 2.36 -51.62 -50.49
C VAL A 491 3.11 -50.95 -51.64
N VAL A 492 3.38 -49.65 -51.57
CA VAL A 492 4.14 -48.98 -52.62
C VAL A 492 5.56 -49.51 -52.73
N VAL A 493 6.24 -49.68 -51.60
CA VAL A 493 7.65 -50.20 -51.62
C VAL A 493 7.78 -51.63 -52.00
N LYS A 494 6.96 -52.48 -51.40
CA LYS A 494 7.11 -53.94 -51.63
C LYS A 494 6.37 -54.51 -52.84
N VAL A 495 5.27 -53.85 -53.26
CA VAL A 495 4.40 -54.40 -54.35
C VAL A 495 4.51 -53.57 -55.62
N ILE A 496 4.40 -52.24 -55.54
CA ILE A 496 4.33 -51.41 -56.75
C ILE A 496 5.72 -51.17 -57.35
N ARG A 497 6.73 -50.83 -56.55
CA ARG A 497 8.10 -50.58 -57.03
C ARG A 497 8.73 -51.81 -57.74
N PRO A 498 8.68 -53.05 -57.16
CA PRO A 498 9.23 -54.21 -57.84
C PRO A 498 8.52 -54.56 -59.20
N ARG A 499 7.18 -54.39 -59.21
CA ARG A 499 6.41 -54.65 -60.46
C ARG A 499 6.75 -53.58 -61.54
N ARG A 500 7.06 -52.36 -61.20
CA ARG A 500 7.45 -51.34 -62.17
C ARG A 500 8.86 -51.56 -62.72
N ASN A 501 9.78 -52.07 -61.91
CA ASN A 501 11.12 -52.46 -62.39
C ASN A 501 11.13 -53.70 -63.26
N GLN A 502 10.26 -54.69 -63.05
CA GLN A 502 10.10 -55.83 -63.93
C GLN A 502 9.46 -55.48 -65.27
N LYS A 503 8.54 -54.46 -65.33
CA LYS A 503 7.97 -54.00 -66.60
C LYS A 503 8.97 -53.17 -67.44
N ASN A 504 9.83 -52.43 -66.80
CA ASN A 504 10.85 -51.67 -67.53
C ASN A 504 12.06 -52.49 -67.98
N GLY A 505 12.37 -53.66 -67.34
CA GLY A 505 13.40 -54.59 -67.72
C GLY A 505 12.97 -55.57 -68.85
N ARG A 506 11.70 -55.54 -69.31
CA ARG A 506 11.21 -56.27 -70.48
C ARG A 506 11.04 -55.44 -71.73
N ARG A 507 11.45 -54.18 -71.72
CA ARG A 507 11.45 -53.26 -72.85
C ARG A 507 12.84 -52.72 -73.22
N ALA A 508 13.90 -53.36 -72.70
CA ALA A 508 15.29 -53.15 -73.13
C ALA A 508 15.80 -54.32 -73.90
#